data_0528eb7c412aa0cd855520cb0b454316
#
_entry.id   0528eb7c412aa0cd855520cb0b454316
#
_cell.length_a   1.000
_cell.length_b   1.000
_cell.length_c   1.000
_cell.angle_alpha   90.00
_cell.angle_beta   90.00
_cell.angle_gamma   90.00
#
_symmetry.space_group_name_H-M   'P 1'
#
loop_
_entity.id
_entity.type
_entity.pdbx_description
1 polymer ?
#
loop_
_entity_poly.entity_id
_entity_poly.type
_entity_poly.pdbx_seq_one_letter_code
_entity_poly.pdbx_strand_id
1 'polypeptide(L)'
;MRILWLCNLILPAVAKELGLVASNKEGWVVGLAEKVLKNQKDGEVTFAIAAPIPGFVLTPEEDLLVREFDAWGGRAVFYGFREDTDNPHRYDAALEGRMRRIVQSFQPQVVHCFGTEFPHTLAMCKSVPSENLLITIQGLCTKIAEVYEADLPKKVVKRLTLRDFLKKDGIAMQKEKFRLRGNSEREALRLAGSIGGRTAWDKAFAERQNPKARYFQLNETLRSDFYDTIWDEKNMQPHSIFLSQGDYPLKGLHYVLLAMPQILKQFSDAKIYVAGNGITAYETLKQKLKISSYGKYLRELVRQHCLEDKVIYLGRLSGAEMKEQYLRSSLFLCPSAVENSPNSLGEAMLLGMPCIAANVGGIPSMFTDGEDGILFEGHQAVTGERLASGNRQQEEGISAGLARNKDGELARIANNLAMAVIEMWSNPEKEKEYCRNARAHAMKTHDGRRNYRRTMEVYAAIAGEGSEEHGAGREA
;
A
#
# COMPACT_ATOMS: atom_id res chain seq x y z
N MET A 1 1.42 23.60 18.90
CA MET A 1 1.10 22.15 18.88
C MET A 1 2.36 21.32 18.63
N ARG A 2 2.60 20.23 19.39
CA ARG A 2 3.76 19.35 19.27
C ARG A 2 3.32 18.02 18.64
N ILE A 3 3.80 17.73 17.42
CA ILE A 3 3.37 16.58 16.62
C ILE A 3 4.55 15.63 16.46
N LEU A 4 4.37 14.37 16.86
CA LEU A 4 5.32 13.27 16.62
C LEU A 4 4.75 12.28 15.59
N TRP A 5 5.45 12.07 14.50
CA TRP A 5 5.16 10.99 13.57
C TRP A 5 5.98 9.75 13.89
N LEU A 6 5.35 8.60 13.86
CA LEU A 6 6.02 7.31 13.86
C LEU A 6 5.82 6.65 12.50
N CYS A 7 6.92 6.50 11.76
CA CYS A 7 6.92 5.96 10.41
C CYS A 7 7.72 4.65 10.35
N ASN A 8 7.38 3.80 9.41
CA ASN A 8 8.14 2.58 9.10
C ASN A 8 9.24 2.81 8.03
N LEU A 9 9.39 4.05 7.57
CA LEU A 9 10.30 4.48 6.51
C LEU A 9 11.02 5.76 6.94
N ILE A 10 12.26 5.92 6.47
CA ILE A 10 13.06 7.12 6.69
C ILE A 10 12.79 8.09 5.56
N LEU A 11 12.41 9.33 5.86
CA LEU A 11 12.22 10.37 4.83
C LEU A 11 13.52 10.64 4.03
N PRO A 12 13.43 10.94 2.73
CA PRO A 12 14.59 11.20 1.90
C PRO A 12 15.53 12.28 2.44
N ALA A 13 14.99 13.34 3.04
CA ALA A 13 15.78 14.41 3.67
C ALA A 13 16.61 13.87 4.83
N VAL A 14 16.02 13.05 5.70
CA VAL A 14 16.70 12.39 6.82
C VAL A 14 17.73 11.34 6.32
N ALA A 15 17.35 10.55 5.32
CA ALA A 15 18.26 9.57 4.74
C ALA A 15 19.53 10.24 4.20
N LYS A 16 19.39 11.40 3.53
CA LYS A 16 20.51 12.20 3.04
C LYS A 16 21.44 12.66 4.18
N GLU A 17 20.87 13.19 5.27
CA GLU A 17 21.63 13.62 6.46
C GLU A 17 22.39 12.45 7.11
N LEU A 18 21.82 11.26 7.09
CA LEU A 18 22.44 10.05 7.66
C LEU A 18 23.36 9.31 6.67
N GLY A 19 23.56 9.83 5.45
CA GLY A 19 24.35 9.15 4.42
C GLY A 19 23.73 7.82 3.94
N LEU A 20 22.41 7.67 4.06
CA LEU A 20 21.67 6.48 3.67
C LEU A 20 21.05 6.64 2.27
N VAL A 21 20.82 5.52 1.61
CA VAL A 21 20.08 5.51 0.35
C VAL A 21 18.59 5.64 0.66
N ALA A 22 17.94 6.67 0.10
CA ALA A 22 16.49 6.82 0.20
C ALA A 22 15.78 5.68 -0.52
N SER A 23 14.66 5.24 0.03
CA SER A 23 13.79 4.25 -0.62
C SER A 23 12.83 4.93 -1.60
N ASN A 24 12.16 4.16 -2.47
CA ASN A 24 11.15 4.68 -3.41
C ASN A 24 9.72 4.56 -2.87
N LYS A 25 9.57 4.12 -1.61
CA LYS A 25 8.27 3.76 -1.05
C LYS A 25 7.63 4.90 -0.26
N GLU A 26 8.39 5.97 0.02
CA GLU A 26 7.98 7.06 0.92
C GLU A 26 7.06 8.10 0.26
N GLY A 27 6.73 7.98 -1.03
CA GLY A 27 6.05 9.03 -1.80
C GLY A 27 4.81 9.62 -1.12
N TRP A 28 4.03 8.80 -0.47
CA TRP A 28 2.80 9.21 0.22
C TRP A 28 3.05 10.00 1.53
N VAL A 29 4.07 9.67 2.30
CA VAL A 29 4.40 10.39 3.54
C VAL A 29 5.20 11.66 3.26
N VAL A 30 6.01 11.66 2.21
CA VAL A 30 6.81 12.81 1.78
C VAL A 30 5.93 14.00 1.40
N GLY A 31 4.86 13.77 0.63
CA GLY A 31 3.95 14.84 0.21
C GLY A 31 3.29 15.55 1.39
N LEU A 32 2.93 14.82 2.44
CA LEU A 32 2.38 15.41 3.66
C LEU A 32 3.48 16.09 4.51
N ALA A 33 4.67 15.46 4.67
CA ALA A 33 5.80 16.03 5.41
C ALA A 33 6.24 17.37 4.82
N GLU A 34 6.35 17.45 3.50
CA GLU A 34 6.65 18.69 2.78
C GLU A 34 5.64 19.80 3.11
N LYS A 35 4.33 19.48 3.13
CA LYS A 35 3.30 20.45 3.46
C LYS A 35 3.38 20.90 4.93
N VAL A 36 3.62 19.97 5.87
CA VAL A 36 3.77 20.31 7.29
C VAL A 36 4.95 21.25 7.49
N LEU A 37 6.13 20.94 6.91
CA LEU A 37 7.33 21.74 7.10
C LEU A 37 7.29 23.08 6.34
N LYS A 38 6.76 23.14 5.12
CA LYS A 38 6.56 24.39 4.37
C LYS A 38 5.59 25.36 5.04
N ASN A 39 4.60 24.85 5.76
CA ASN A 39 3.60 25.71 6.44
C ASN A 39 3.90 25.88 7.93
N GLN A 40 5.05 25.41 8.41
CA GLN A 40 5.50 25.59 9.76
C GLN A 40 5.78 27.09 10.00
N LYS A 41 4.97 27.73 10.86
CA LYS A 41 5.24 29.06 11.35
C LYS A 41 5.92 28.99 12.71
N ASP A 42 6.79 29.94 12.99
CA ASP A 42 7.51 29.99 14.26
C ASP A 42 6.54 29.96 15.45
N GLY A 43 6.71 28.94 16.32
CA GLY A 43 5.94 28.76 17.54
C GLY A 43 4.57 28.04 17.39
N GLU A 44 4.02 27.90 16.19
CA GLU A 44 2.69 27.25 16.03
C GLU A 44 2.78 25.71 16.05
N VAL A 45 3.76 25.13 15.35
CA VAL A 45 3.93 23.68 15.23
C VAL A 45 5.38 23.30 15.47
N THR A 46 5.62 22.42 16.44
CA THR A 46 6.89 21.73 16.61
C THR A 46 6.73 20.30 16.10
N PHE A 47 7.62 19.86 15.22
CA PHE A 47 7.47 18.62 14.47
C PHE A 47 8.63 17.66 14.71
N ALA A 48 8.31 16.40 14.96
CA ALA A 48 9.28 15.33 15.07
C ALA A 48 8.85 14.10 14.28
N ILE A 49 9.83 13.31 13.84
CA ILE A 49 9.64 12.04 13.14
C ILE A 49 10.47 10.97 13.81
N ALA A 50 9.87 9.84 14.13
CA ALA A 50 10.53 8.64 14.62
C ALA A 50 10.46 7.53 13.55
N ALA A 51 11.58 6.86 13.28
CA ALA A 51 11.61 5.72 12.36
C ALA A 51 12.72 4.74 12.74
N PRO A 52 12.58 3.43 12.39
CA PRO A 52 13.66 2.47 12.55
C PRO A 52 14.81 2.81 11.61
N ILE A 53 16.05 2.69 12.13
CA ILE A 53 17.27 2.91 11.35
C ILE A 53 18.12 1.65 11.28
N PRO A 54 18.94 1.48 10.21
CA PRO A 54 19.88 0.38 10.12
C PRO A 54 20.83 0.32 11.32
N GLY A 55 21.06 -0.87 11.85
CA GLY A 55 21.87 -1.06 13.05
C GLY A 55 23.32 -0.54 12.95
N PHE A 56 23.87 -0.39 11.75
CA PHE A 56 25.21 0.17 11.54
C PHE A 56 25.29 1.70 11.71
N VAL A 57 24.15 2.39 11.80
CA VAL A 57 24.08 3.85 12.07
C VAL A 57 24.24 4.12 13.58
N LEU A 58 24.03 3.12 14.42
CA LEU A 58 24.11 3.19 15.88
C LEU A 58 25.35 2.45 16.36
N THR A 59 25.98 2.94 17.41
CA THR A 59 27.00 2.13 18.11
C THR A 59 26.32 0.93 18.81
N PRO A 60 27.07 -0.12 19.20
CA PRO A 60 26.49 -1.30 19.89
C PRO A 60 25.71 -0.94 21.16
N GLU A 61 26.14 0.10 21.87
CA GLU A 61 25.56 0.57 23.12
C GLU A 61 24.36 1.50 22.91
N GLU A 62 24.25 2.11 21.72
CA GLU A 62 23.15 3.02 21.37
C GLU A 62 22.00 2.25 20.77
N ASP A 63 20.78 2.59 21.15
CA ASP A 63 19.56 2.06 20.57
C ASP A 63 18.60 3.18 20.13
N LEU A 64 19.02 4.45 20.27
CA LEU A 64 18.28 5.66 19.90
C LEU A 64 19.26 6.74 19.40
N LEU A 65 18.94 7.33 18.26
CA LEU A 65 19.64 8.49 17.67
C LEU A 65 18.70 9.69 17.68
N VAL A 66 19.19 10.87 18.06
CA VAL A 66 18.44 12.12 17.96
C VAL A 66 19.21 13.10 17.06
N ARG A 67 18.54 13.68 16.07
CA ARG A 67 19.10 14.67 15.14
C ARG A 67 18.05 15.73 14.81
N GLU A 68 18.46 16.97 14.80
CA GLU A 68 17.71 18.04 14.13
C GLU A 68 18.03 18.04 12.64
N PHE A 69 17.05 18.35 11.82
CA PHE A 69 17.25 18.51 10.38
C PHE A 69 16.34 19.59 9.81
N ASP A 70 16.82 20.23 8.76
CA ASP A 70 16.07 21.23 8.01
C ASP A 70 15.64 20.64 6.66
N ALA A 71 14.37 20.78 6.32
CA ALA A 71 13.84 20.36 5.03
C ALA A 71 12.65 21.23 4.62
N TRP A 72 12.54 21.51 3.33
CA TRP A 72 11.43 22.27 2.73
C TRP A 72 11.11 23.60 3.42
N GLY A 73 12.12 24.26 4.00
CA GLY A 73 11.98 25.55 4.69
C GLY A 73 11.51 25.48 6.14
N GLY A 74 11.34 24.29 6.70
CA GLY A 74 11.01 24.07 8.10
C GLY A 74 12.06 23.22 8.80
N ARG A 75 11.94 23.13 10.14
CA ARG A 75 12.82 22.36 11.01
C ARG A 75 12.07 21.24 11.73
N ALA A 76 12.70 20.06 11.86
CA ALA A 76 12.16 18.95 12.61
C ALA A 76 13.24 18.21 13.40
N VAL A 77 12.79 17.43 14.39
CA VAL A 77 13.64 16.50 15.14
C VAL A 77 13.42 15.08 14.61
N PHE A 78 14.47 14.37 14.33
CA PHE A 78 14.46 12.96 13.96
C PHE A 78 14.90 12.08 15.13
N TYR A 79 14.09 11.05 15.41
CA TYR A 79 14.39 9.99 16.37
C TYR A 79 14.58 8.68 15.60
N GLY A 80 15.83 8.28 15.38
CA GLY A 80 16.17 6.99 14.82
C GLY A 80 16.26 5.93 15.91
N PHE A 81 15.57 4.80 15.79
CA PHE A 81 15.61 3.75 16.79
C PHE A 81 15.98 2.38 16.20
N ARG A 82 16.56 1.52 17.07
CA ARG A 82 16.90 0.15 16.69
C ARG A 82 15.66 -0.73 16.68
N GLU A 83 15.43 -1.43 15.57
CA GLU A 83 14.39 -2.46 15.42
C GLU A 83 14.84 -3.55 14.43
N ASP A 84 14.44 -4.81 14.68
CA ASP A 84 14.62 -5.91 13.72
C ASP A 84 13.51 -5.85 12.64
N THR A 85 13.72 -4.99 11.63
CA THR A 85 12.77 -4.80 10.52
C THR A 85 12.72 -6.00 9.56
N ASP A 86 13.67 -6.93 9.63
CA ASP A 86 13.66 -8.18 8.85
C ASP A 86 12.69 -9.22 9.41
N ASN A 87 12.36 -9.11 10.70
CA ASN A 87 11.44 -10.00 11.39
C ASN A 87 10.27 -9.26 12.07
N PRO A 88 9.47 -8.48 11.33
CA PRO A 88 8.41 -7.64 11.91
C PRO A 88 7.26 -8.43 12.54
N HIS A 89 7.28 -9.76 12.45
CA HIS A 89 6.34 -10.66 13.10
C HIS A 89 6.73 -10.99 14.55
N ARG A 90 7.90 -10.52 15.00
CA ARG A 90 8.41 -10.70 16.37
C ARG A 90 8.30 -9.39 17.12
N TYR A 91 7.49 -9.38 18.15
CA TYR A 91 7.40 -8.24 19.05
C TYR A 91 8.58 -8.22 20.02
N ASP A 92 9.32 -7.11 20.03
CA ASP A 92 10.40 -6.88 21.01
C ASP A 92 9.92 -5.87 22.06
N ALA A 93 9.77 -6.31 23.32
CA ALA A 93 9.35 -5.46 24.43
C ALA A 93 10.32 -4.29 24.71
N ALA A 94 11.59 -4.39 24.30
CA ALA A 94 12.55 -3.29 24.41
C ALA A 94 12.14 -2.04 23.58
N LEU A 95 11.31 -2.23 22.54
CA LEU A 95 10.73 -1.11 21.79
C LEU A 95 9.90 -0.18 22.69
N GLU A 96 9.17 -0.70 23.67
CA GLU A 96 8.39 0.14 24.59
C GLU A 96 9.28 1.11 25.38
N GLY A 97 10.46 0.67 25.81
CA GLY A 97 11.44 1.54 26.47
C GLY A 97 11.96 2.65 25.55
N ARG A 98 12.20 2.34 24.27
CA ARG A 98 12.62 3.31 23.25
C ARG A 98 11.50 4.32 22.98
N MET A 99 10.28 3.86 22.80
CA MET A 99 9.11 4.75 22.55
C MET A 99 8.87 5.66 23.75
N ARG A 100 8.91 5.16 24.99
CA ARG A 100 8.78 6.00 26.21
C ARG A 100 9.85 7.09 26.26
N ARG A 101 11.11 6.79 25.93
CA ARG A 101 12.18 7.83 25.92
C ARG A 101 11.94 8.89 24.83
N ILE A 102 11.46 8.49 23.65
CA ILE A 102 11.10 9.44 22.56
C ILE A 102 9.97 10.36 23.05
N VAL A 103 8.90 9.79 23.62
CA VAL A 103 7.75 10.52 24.12
C VAL A 103 8.16 11.47 25.27
N GLN A 104 8.96 11.02 26.21
CA GLN A 104 9.47 11.82 27.32
C GLN A 104 10.36 12.99 26.85
N SER A 105 11.22 12.73 25.85
CA SER A 105 12.09 13.75 25.25
C SER A 105 11.32 14.80 24.47
N PHE A 106 10.38 14.36 23.63
CA PHE A 106 9.64 15.27 22.73
C PHE A 106 8.37 15.85 23.36
N GLN A 107 7.72 15.16 24.29
CA GLN A 107 6.44 15.53 24.92
C GLN A 107 5.35 15.90 23.88
N PRO A 108 4.96 14.98 22.99
CA PRO A 108 4.00 15.26 21.94
C PRO A 108 2.57 15.45 22.50
N GLN A 109 1.82 16.39 21.92
CA GLN A 109 0.37 16.50 22.11
C GLN A 109 -0.38 15.55 21.15
N VAL A 110 0.22 15.27 20.00
CA VAL A 110 -0.30 14.31 19.01
C VAL A 110 0.80 13.35 18.59
N VAL A 111 0.52 12.06 18.67
CA VAL A 111 1.35 11.00 18.10
C VAL A 111 0.60 10.37 16.96
N HIS A 112 1.13 10.50 15.74
CA HIS A 112 0.57 9.89 14.54
C HIS A 112 1.42 8.70 14.10
N CYS A 113 0.89 7.49 14.24
CA CYS A 113 1.50 6.25 13.76
C CYS A 113 1.02 5.94 12.33
N PHE A 114 1.94 5.84 11.39
CA PHE A 114 1.65 5.50 10.00
C PHE A 114 1.79 3.99 9.77
N GLY A 115 0.65 3.29 9.76
CA GLY A 115 0.55 1.85 9.57
C GLY A 115 0.63 1.04 10.87
N THR A 116 0.22 -0.21 10.75
CA THR A 116 0.17 -1.20 11.83
C THR A 116 1.05 -2.41 11.55
N GLU A 117 1.81 -2.35 10.45
CA GLU A 117 2.53 -3.49 9.91
C GLU A 117 3.80 -3.85 10.70
N PHE A 118 4.27 -2.96 11.58
CA PHE A 118 5.51 -3.15 12.35
C PHE A 118 5.26 -3.09 13.86
N PRO A 119 6.07 -3.79 14.67
CA PRO A 119 5.92 -3.86 16.13
C PRO A 119 6.01 -2.50 16.84
N HIS A 120 6.78 -1.56 16.30
CA HIS A 120 6.95 -0.23 16.90
C HIS A 120 5.62 0.52 17.05
N THR A 121 4.63 0.31 16.17
CA THR A 121 3.30 0.92 16.33
C THR A 121 2.63 0.44 17.62
N LEU A 122 2.62 -0.86 17.88
CA LEU A 122 2.08 -1.39 19.13
C LEU A 122 2.87 -0.90 20.35
N ALA A 123 4.20 -0.84 20.27
CA ALA A 123 5.05 -0.32 21.35
C ALA A 123 4.76 1.14 21.65
N MET A 124 4.52 1.97 20.62
CA MET A 124 4.10 3.37 20.78
C MET A 124 2.73 3.45 21.44
N CYS A 125 1.76 2.66 21.01
CA CYS A 125 0.42 2.61 21.61
C CYS A 125 0.45 2.29 23.13
N LYS A 126 1.39 1.49 23.57
CA LYS A 126 1.62 1.17 24.98
C LYS A 126 2.39 2.25 25.76
N SER A 127 2.87 3.28 25.07
CA SER A 127 3.76 4.30 25.63
C SER A 127 3.14 5.71 25.66
N VAL A 128 1.92 5.87 25.08
CA VAL A 128 1.23 7.15 24.92
C VAL A 128 -0.22 7.02 25.39
N PRO A 129 -0.82 8.03 26.03
CA PRO A 129 -2.26 8.05 26.29
C PRO A 129 -3.08 7.92 25.00
N SER A 130 -4.16 7.16 25.06
CA SER A 130 -4.97 6.83 23.88
C SER A 130 -5.55 8.06 23.18
N GLU A 131 -5.91 9.09 23.96
CA GLU A 131 -6.47 10.37 23.48
C GLU A 131 -5.49 11.15 22.60
N ASN A 132 -4.18 11.02 22.81
CA ASN A 132 -3.14 11.67 22.01
C ASN A 132 -2.71 10.84 20.76
N LEU A 133 -3.28 9.64 20.58
CA LEU A 133 -2.84 8.68 19.59
C LEU A 133 -3.76 8.63 18.37
N LEU A 134 -3.18 8.84 17.20
CA LEU A 134 -3.78 8.57 15.88
C LEU A 134 -3.01 7.45 15.18
N ILE A 135 -3.69 6.43 14.70
CA ILE A 135 -3.13 5.43 13.81
C ILE A 135 -3.78 5.56 12.44
N THR A 136 -3.02 5.79 11.37
CA THR A 136 -3.55 5.66 10.01
C THR A 136 -3.24 4.28 9.43
N ILE A 137 -4.28 3.63 8.92
CA ILE A 137 -4.17 2.30 8.31
C ILE A 137 -3.52 2.43 6.93
N GLN A 138 -2.40 1.74 6.72
CA GLN A 138 -1.74 1.61 5.42
C GLN A 138 -2.15 0.30 4.75
N GLY A 139 -1.73 -0.81 5.30
CA GLY A 139 -2.18 -2.15 4.95
C GLY A 139 -2.79 -2.85 6.16
N LEU A 140 -3.53 -3.92 5.96
CA LEU A 140 -4.11 -4.73 7.03
C LEU A 140 -3.45 -6.10 7.04
N CYS A 141 -2.48 -6.31 7.94
CA CYS A 141 -1.76 -7.59 8.07
C CYS A 141 -2.70 -8.77 8.30
N THR A 142 -3.76 -8.57 9.09
CA THR A 142 -4.81 -9.57 9.33
C THR A 142 -5.46 -9.99 8.00
N LYS A 143 -5.85 -9.03 7.17
CA LYS A 143 -6.51 -9.29 5.88
C LYS A 143 -5.54 -9.85 4.84
N ILE A 144 -4.31 -9.37 4.83
CA ILE A 144 -3.23 -9.93 4.00
C ILE A 144 -3.02 -11.41 4.32
N ALA A 145 -2.98 -11.78 5.61
CA ALA A 145 -2.80 -13.18 6.03
C ALA A 145 -3.91 -14.10 5.53
N GLU A 146 -5.16 -13.61 5.50
CA GLU A 146 -6.32 -14.38 5.00
C GLU A 146 -6.14 -14.79 3.54
N VAL A 147 -5.58 -13.91 2.69
CA VAL A 147 -5.50 -14.07 1.23
C VAL A 147 -4.07 -14.22 0.69
N TYR A 148 -3.06 -14.39 1.54
CA TYR A 148 -1.65 -14.37 1.14
C TYR A 148 -1.28 -15.37 0.03
N GLU A 149 -2.00 -16.49 -0.05
CA GLU A 149 -1.80 -17.52 -1.05
C GLU A 149 -2.27 -17.11 -2.46
N ALA A 150 -3.12 -16.06 -2.57
CA ALA A 150 -3.58 -15.50 -3.83
C ALA A 150 -3.98 -16.58 -4.86
N ASP A 151 -4.86 -17.50 -4.46
CA ASP A 151 -5.38 -18.62 -5.25
C ASP A 151 -4.33 -19.58 -5.86
N LEU A 152 -3.07 -19.45 -5.46
CA LEU A 152 -2.01 -20.31 -5.96
C LEU A 152 -2.31 -21.79 -5.71
N PRO A 153 -1.97 -22.68 -6.67
CA PRO A 153 -2.11 -24.13 -6.53
C PRO A 153 -1.42 -24.62 -5.24
N LYS A 154 -2.04 -25.55 -4.52
CA LYS A 154 -1.50 -26.10 -3.26
C LYS A 154 -0.06 -26.60 -3.39
N LYS A 155 0.30 -27.19 -4.56
CA LYS A 155 1.66 -27.65 -4.87
C LYS A 155 2.69 -26.50 -4.87
N VAL A 156 2.28 -25.29 -5.30
CA VAL A 156 3.14 -24.10 -5.33
C VAL A 156 3.29 -23.52 -3.91
N VAL A 157 2.20 -23.43 -3.17
CA VAL A 157 2.19 -22.95 -1.76
C VAL A 157 3.07 -23.81 -0.86
N LYS A 158 3.00 -25.14 -1.03
CA LYS A 158 3.79 -26.12 -0.24
C LYS A 158 5.23 -26.28 -0.73
N ARG A 159 5.57 -25.81 -1.92
CA ARG A 159 6.91 -25.88 -2.48
C ARG A 159 7.89 -25.06 -1.65
N LEU A 160 9.03 -25.63 -1.31
CA LEU A 160 10.15 -24.91 -0.70
C LEU A 160 11.36 -25.03 -1.61
N THR A 161 11.88 -23.90 -2.07
CA THR A 161 13.19 -23.84 -2.71
C THR A 161 14.29 -23.77 -1.64
N LEU A 162 15.56 -24.00 -2.04
CA LEU A 162 16.69 -23.84 -1.13
C LEU A 162 16.70 -22.43 -0.48
N ARG A 163 16.42 -21.40 -1.28
CA ARG A 163 16.31 -20.02 -0.81
C ARG A 163 15.19 -19.88 0.25
N ASP A 164 14.00 -20.39 -0.06
CA ASP A 164 12.84 -20.26 0.83
C ASP A 164 13.08 -20.97 2.17
N PHE A 165 13.78 -22.11 2.12
CA PHE A 165 14.18 -22.85 3.32
C PHE A 165 15.20 -22.06 4.18
N LEU A 166 16.28 -21.56 3.55
CA LEU A 166 17.33 -20.81 4.25
C LEU A 166 16.82 -19.48 4.83
N LYS A 167 15.98 -18.77 4.07
CA LYS A 167 15.41 -17.47 4.48
C LYS A 167 14.16 -17.59 5.36
N LYS A 168 13.61 -18.79 5.50
CA LYS A 168 12.32 -19.03 6.17
C LYS A 168 11.22 -18.10 5.68
N ASP A 169 11.13 -17.94 4.34
CA ASP A 169 10.18 -17.01 3.69
C ASP A 169 9.38 -17.64 2.53
N GLY A 170 9.19 -18.96 2.52
CA GLY A 170 8.24 -19.63 1.64
C GLY A 170 6.81 -19.11 1.84
N ILE A 171 5.94 -19.31 0.84
CA ILE A 171 4.59 -18.72 0.79
C ILE A 171 3.79 -19.00 2.07
N ALA A 172 3.74 -20.25 2.53
CA ALA A 172 3.04 -20.61 3.76
C ALA A 172 3.67 -19.97 5.02
N MET A 173 5.00 -19.85 5.04
CA MET A 173 5.72 -19.18 6.14
C MET A 173 5.42 -17.69 6.18
N GLN A 174 5.37 -17.02 5.03
CA GLN A 174 5.02 -15.61 4.94
C GLN A 174 3.57 -15.36 5.39
N LYS A 175 2.64 -16.23 4.99
CA LYS A 175 1.24 -16.18 5.48
C LYS A 175 1.21 -16.20 7.01
N GLU A 176 1.97 -17.12 7.64
CA GLU A 176 2.03 -17.20 9.08
C GLU A 176 2.67 -15.96 9.73
N LYS A 177 3.74 -15.42 9.15
CA LYS A 177 4.33 -14.16 9.60
C LYS A 177 3.32 -12.99 9.55
N PHE A 178 2.51 -12.87 8.50
CA PHE A 178 1.45 -11.87 8.43
C PHE A 178 0.35 -12.13 9.46
N ARG A 179 -0.01 -13.38 9.73
CA ARG A 179 -0.96 -13.72 10.79
C ARG A 179 -0.47 -13.26 12.18
N LEU A 180 0.81 -13.46 12.48
CA LEU A 180 1.43 -12.98 13.73
C LEU A 180 1.45 -11.44 13.79
N ARG A 181 1.81 -10.76 12.71
CA ARG A 181 1.74 -9.29 12.61
C ARG A 181 0.32 -8.78 12.83
N GLY A 182 -0.68 -9.49 12.30
CA GLY A 182 -2.09 -9.20 12.51
C GLY A 182 -2.53 -9.26 13.98
N ASN A 183 -1.84 -10.03 14.85
CA ASN A 183 -2.10 -9.98 16.28
C ASN A 183 -1.70 -8.63 16.88
N SER A 184 -0.48 -8.14 16.57
CA SER A 184 0.01 -6.83 17.01
C SER A 184 -0.83 -5.68 16.43
N GLU A 185 -1.25 -5.79 15.17
CA GLU A 185 -2.17 -4.85 14.51
C GLU A 185 -3.48 -4.70 15.28
N ARG A 186 -4.15 -5.81 15.59
CA ARG A 186 -5.42 -5.77 16.32
C ARG A 186 -5.27 -5.20 17.74
N GLU A 187 -4.17 -5.53 18.43
CA GLU A 187 -3.88 -4.97 19.75
C GLU A 187 -3.63 -3.45 19.66
N ALA A 188 -2.83 -2.99 18.70
CA ALA A 188 -2.57 -1.56 18.48
C ALA A 188 -3.85 -0.78 18.20
N LEU A 189 -4.71 -1.27 17.30
CA LEU A 189 -5.98 -0.63 16.97
C LEU A 189 -6.92 -0.55 18.17
N ARG A 190 -6.94 -1.55 19.07
CA ARG A 190 -7.76 -1.53 20.30
C ARG A 190 -7.29 -0.47 21.29
N LEU A 191 -6.01 -0.12 21.29
CA LEU A 191 -5.43 0.89 22.17
C LEU A 191 -5.57 2.31 21.64
N ALA A 192 -5.85 2.50 20.36
CA ALA A 192 -5.92 3.82 19.73
C ALA A 192 -7.21 4.57 20.09
N GLY A 193 -7.12 5.83 20.50
CA GLY A 193 -8.28 6.72 20.67
C GLY A 193 -8.78 7.26 19.34
N SER A 194 -7.91 7.36 18.33
CA SER A 194 -8.24 7.83 16.99
C SER A 194 -7.63 6.93 15.93
N ILE A 195 -8.43 6.60 14.90
CA ILE A 195 -7.99 5.79 13.76
C ILE A 195 -8.32 6.57 12.49
N GLY A 196 -7.34 6.67 11.60
CA GLY A 196 -7.51 7.24 10.27
C GLY A 196 -7.47 6.16 9.19
N GLY A 197 -8.25 6.34 8.15
CA GLY A 197 -8.24 5.46 7.00
C GLY A 197 -8.75 6.15 5.75
N ARG A 198 -8.85 5.43 4.65
CA ARG A 198 -9.12 5.98 3.32
C ARG A 198 -10.32 5.34 2.63
N THR A 199 -10.72 4.17 3.08
CA THR A 199 -11.66 3.31 2.37
C THR A 199 -12.77 2.83 3.29
N ALA A 200 -13.91 2.47 2.72
CA ALA A 200 -14.98 1.83 3.48
C ALA A 200 -14.53 0.49 4.09
N TRP A 201 -13.59 -0.18 3.42
CA TRP A 201 -13.05 -1.47 3.85
C TRP A 201 -12.18 -1.38 5.11
N ASP A 202 -11.23 -0.42 5.16
CA ASP A 202 -10.40 -0.21 6.35
C ASP A 202 -11.23 0.37 7.51
N LYS A 203 -12.21 1.23 7.21
CA LYS A 203 -13.16 1.75 8.20
C LYS A 203 -13.93 0.62 8.88
N ALA A 204 -14.53 -0.28 8.09
CA ALA A 204 -15.29 -1.41 8.62
C ALA A 204 -14.41 -2.35 9.46
N PHE A 205 -13.13 -2.52 9.08
CA PHE A 205 -12.18 -3.28 9.90
C PHE A 205 -11.86 -2.57 11.21
N ALA A 206 -11.54 -1.26 11.16
CA ALA A 206 -11.23 -0.45 12.34
C ALA A 206 -12.37 -0.45 13.36
N GLU A 207 -13.60 -0.18 12.91
CA GLU A 207 -14.80 -0.15 13.76
C GLU A 207 -15.07 -1.49 14.45
N ARG A 208 -14.77 -2.61 13.79
CA ARG A 208 -14.87 -3.95 14.42
C ARG A 208 -13.77 -4.20 15.46
N GLN A 209 -12.55 -3.68 15.25
CA GLN A 209 -11.47 -3.85 16.22
C GLN A 209 -11.63 -2.92 17.42
N ASN A 210 -12.09 -1.68 17.20
CA ASN A 210 -12.26 -0.68 18.24
C ASN A 210 -13.45 0.26 17.94
N PRO A 211 -14.67 -0.14 18.33
CA PRO A 211 -15.88 0.68 18.10
C PRO A 211 -15.89 1.98 18.92
N LYS A 212 -14.96 2.16 19.88
CA LYS A 212 -14.86 3.38 20.71
C LYS A 212 -13.92 4.42 20.12
N ALA A 213 -13.04 4.03 19.19
CA ALA A 213 -12.11 4.96 18.55
C ALA A 213 -12.86 5.93 17.63
N ARG A 214 -12.42 7.18 17.60
CA ARG A 214 -12.89 8.15 16.58
C ARG A 214 -12.26 7.79 15.24
N TYR A 215 -13.09 7.53 14.22
CA TYR A 215 -12.59 7.27 12.87
C TYR A 215 -12.56 8.56 12.04
N PHE A 216 -11.43 8.80 11.35
CA PHE A 216 -11.24 9.96 10.47
C PHE A 216 -10.90 9.51 9.05
N GLN A 217 -11.61 10.07 8.05
CA GLN A 217 -11.22 9.94 6.65
C GLN A 217 -10.01 10.84 6.40
N LEU A 218 -8.87 10.22 6.04
CA LEU A 218 -7.59 10.87 5.76
C LEU A 218 -6.99 10.31 4.47
N ASN A 219 -7.14 11.07 3.38
CA ASN A 219 -6.56 10.70 2.10
C ASN A 219 -5.06 11.07 2.03
N GLU A 220 -4.32 10.36 1.21
CA GLU A 220 -2.89 10.61 0.99
C GLU A 220 -2.66 11.60 -0.15
N THR A 221 -1.60 12.38 0.01
CA THR A 221 -1.04 13.21 -1.06
C THR A 221 0.06 12.42 -1.75
N LEU A 222 -0.07 12.20 -3.05
CA LEU A 222 0.90 11.46 -3.83
C LEU A 222 2.09 12.34 -4.23
N ARG A 223 3.03 11.79 -4.99
CA ARG A 223 4.24 12.50 -5.43
C ARG A 223 3.89 13.69 -6.31
N SER A 224 4.52 14.84 -6.07
CA SER A 224 4.26 16.09 -6.77
C SER A 224 4.36 15.96 -8.30
N ASP A 225 5.33 15.20 -8.79
CA ASP A 225 5.62 15.04 -10.22
C ASP A 225 4.49 14.42 -11.04
N PHE A 226 3.51 13.77 -10.39
CA PHE A 226 2.39 13.12 -11.08
C PHE A 226 1.21 14.05 -11.35
N TYR A 227 1.15 15.22 -10.71
CA TYR A 227 0.02 16.15 -10.87
C TYR A 227 0.10 16.98 -12.14
N ASP A 228 1.31 17.39 -12.56
CA ASP A 228 1.53 18.33 -13.66
C ASP A 228 1.78 17.65 -15.02
N THR A 229 1.77 16.31 -15.03
CA THR A 229 1.97 15.52 -16.25
C THR A 229 0.67 14.83 -16.64
N ILE A 230 0.43 14.73 -17.94
CA ILE A 230 -0.74 14.04 -18.50
C ILE A 230 -0.25 12.95 -19.46
N TRP A 231 -0.83 11.77 -19.34
CA TRP A 231 -0.62 10.68 -20.28
C TRP A 231 -1.19 11.04 -21.65
N ASP A 232 -0.48 10.71 -22.72
CA ASP A 232 -0.88 10.99 -24.10
C ASP A 232 -0.74 9.71 -24.94
N GLU A 233 -1.83 9.30 -25.58
CA GLU A 233 -1.88 8.12 -26.48
C GLU A 233 -0.82 8.13 -27.59
N LYS A 234 -0.34 9.31 -28.00
CA LYS A 234 0.69 9.45 -29.04
C LYS A 234 2.08 8.98 -28.60
N ASN A 235 2.33 8.94 -27.31
CA ASN A 235 3.65 8.63 -26.72
C ASN A 235 3.72 7.21 -26.15
N MET A 236 2.60 6.49 -26.11
CA MET A 236 2.55 5.15 -25.53
C MET A 236 2.92 4.05 -26.54
N GLN A 237 3.35 2.91 -26.02
CA GLN A 237 3.48 1.67 -26.79
C GLN A 237 2.10 1.00 -26.84
N PRO A 238 1.53 0.76 -28.02
CA PRO A 238 0.26 0.06 -28.15
C PRO A 238 0.28 -1.31 -27.44
N HIS A 239 -0.85 -1.70 -26.90
CA HIS A 239 -1.09 -2.98 -26.24
C HIS A 239 -0.03 -3.35 -25.17
N SER A 240 0.45 -2.33 -24.43
CA SER A 240 1.43 -2.49 -23.36
C SER A 240 0.78 -2.37 -21.98
N ILE A 241 0.82 -3.44 -21.19
CA ILE A 241 0.32 -3.49 -19.83
C ILE A 241 1.45 -3.18 -18.87
N PHE A 242 1.27 -2.24 -17.96
CA PHE A 242 2.23 -1.95 -16.90
C PHE A 242 1.72 -2.43 -15.54
N LEU A 243 2.56 -3.17 -14.82
CA LEU A 243 2.39 -3.54 -13.43
C LEU A 243 3.50 -2.89 -12.59
N SER A 244 3.12 -2.08 -11.61
CA SER A 244 4.07 -1.39 -10.72
C SER A 244 4.84 -2.35 -9.81
N GLN A 245 4.37 -3.58 -9.64
CA GLN A 245 5.01 -4.63 -8.84
C GLN A 245 4.47 -6.02 -9.19
N GLY A 246 5.36 -7.04 -9.21
CA GLY A 246 4.98 -8.43 -9.51
C GLY A 246 5.75 -9.48 -8.72
N ASP A 247 6.48 -9.10 -7.66
CA ASP A 247 7.48 -9.93 -7.01
C ASP A 247 6.97 -10.77 -5.81
N TYR A 248 5.69 -10.75 -5.51
CA TYR A 248 5.05 -11.65 -4.54
C TYR A 248 3.57 -11.92 -4.88
N PRO A 249 2.99 -13.03 -4.37
CA PRO A 249 1.69 -13.53 -4.84
C PRO A 249 0.55 -12.51 -4.81
N LEU A 250 0.46 -11.71 -3.74
CA LEU A 250 -0.62 -10.74 -3.55
C LEU A 250 -0.74 -9.72 -4.68
N LYS A 251 0.34 -9.45 -5.43
CA LYS A 251 0.34 -8.51 -6.57
C LYS A 251 -0.20 -9.10 -7.88
N GLY A 252 -0.54 -10.38 -7.89
CA GLY A 252 -1.36 -10.99 -8.94
C GLY A 252 -0.71 -11.17 -10.30
N LEU A 253 0.64 -11.07 -10.46
CA LEU A 253 1.28 -11.28 -11.77
C LEU A 253 0.92 -12.64 -12.40
N HIS A 254 0.72 -13.67 -11.60
CA HIS A 254 0.31 -14.99 -12.09
C HIS A 254 -1.08 -15.00 -12.74
N TYR A 255 -2.04 -14.13 -12.28
CA TYR A 255 -3.33 -13.97 -12.95
C TYR A 255 -3.14 -13.37 -14.35
N VAL A 256 -2.25 -12.39 -14.47
CA VAL A 256 -1.95 -11.73 -15.74
C VAL A 256 -1.32 -12.70 -16.73
N LEU A 257 -0.32 -13.51 -16.28
CA LEU A 257 0.30 -14.52 -17.12
C LEU A 257 -0.69 -15.57 -17.63
N LEU A 258 -1.68 -15.93 -16.81
CA LEU A 258 -2.74 -16.86 -17.20
C LEU A 258 -3.78 -16.21 -18.12
N ALA A 259 -3.97 -14.91 -18.07
CA ALA A 259 -4.88 -14.15 -18.95
C ALA A 259 -4.27 -13.90 -20.35
N MET A 260 -2.93 -13.80 -20.45
CA MET A 260 -2.23 -13.44 -21.70
C MET A 260 -2.60 -14.29 -22.91
N PRO A 261 -2.75 -15.63 -22.84
CA PRO A 261 -3.12 -16.41 -24.01
C PRO A 261 -4.45 -15.97 -24.65
N GLN A 262 -5.41 -15.50 -23.85
CA GLN A 262 -6.67 -15.00 -24.36
C GLN A 262 -6.53 -13.58 -24.93
N ILE A 263 -5.76 -12.71 -24.29
CA ILE A 263 -5.45 -11.36 -24.78
C ILE A 263 -4.70 -11.43 -26.11
N LEU A 264 -3.69 -12.29 -26.23
CA LEU A 264 -2.88 -12.44 -27.42
C LEU A 264 -3.64 -12.97 -28.66
N LYS A 265 -4.80 -13.61 -28.48
CA LYS A 265 -5.67 -14.00 -29.60
C LYS A 265 -6.25 -12.78 -30.33
N GLN A 266 -6.46 -11.66 -29.66
CA GLN A 266 -7.00 -10.44 -30.24
C GLN A 266 -5.92 -9.39 -30.49
N PHE A 267 -4.94 -9.30 -29.60
CA PHE A 267 -3.85 -8.32 -29.60
C PHE A 267 -2.50 -9.07 -29.58
N SER A 268 -2.09 -9.62 -30.73
CA SER A 268 -0.93 -10.51 -30.86
C SER A 268 0.41 -9.86 -30.48
N ASP A 269 0.47 -8.53 -30.48
CA ASP A 269 1.62 -7.70 -30.10
C ASP A 269 1.61 -7.30 -28.62
N ALA A 270 0.59 -7.69 -27.85
CA ALA A 270 0.47 -7.34 -26.44
C ALA A 270 1.71 -7.75 -25.62
N LYS A 271 2.16 -6.85 -24.73
CA LYS A 271 3.31 -7.05 -23.85
C LYS A 271 3.00 -6.61 -22.43
N ILE A 272 3.70 -7.23 -21.46
CA ILE A 272 3.62 -6.90 -20.04
C ILE A 272 4.96 -6.32 -19.60
N TYR A 273 4.94 -5.16 -18.97
CA TYR A 273 6.08 -4.52 -18.31
C TYR A 273 5.89 -4.61 -16.80
N VAL A 274 6.84 -5.24 -16.11
CA VAL A 274 6.73 -5.53 -14.68
C VAL A 274 7.88 -4.88 -13.93
N ALA A 275 7.58 -3.93 -13.05
CA ALA A 275 8.56 -3.38 -12.11
C ALA A 275 8.66 -4.25 -10.84
N GLY A 276 9.73 -4.06 -10.07
CA GLY A 276 9.97 -4.78 -8.81
C GLY A 276 11.23 -5.62 -8.82
N ASN A 277 11.36 -6.52 -7.85
CA ASN A 277 12.55 -7.37 -7.75
C ASN A 277 12.56 -8.44 -8.86
N GLY A 278 13.72 -8.69 -9.42
CA GLY A 278 13.92 -9.72 -10.47
C GLY A 278 13.85 -11.16 -9.93
N ILE A 279 12.67 -11.58 -9.45
CA ILE A 279 12.48 -12.91 -8.82
C ILE A 279 12.44 -14.07 -9.81
N THR A 280 12.40 -13.78 -11.12
CA THR A 280 12.35 -14.77 -12.20
C THR A 280 13.70 -15.01 -12.86
N ALA A 281 14.73 -14.25 -12.50
CA ALA A 281 16.07 -14.41 -13.04
C ALA A 281 16.63 -15.82 -12.76
N TYR A 282 17.18 -16.49 -13.79
CA TYR A 282 17.56 -17.91 -13.73
C TYR A 282 18.74 -18.27 -14.66
N GLU A 283 19.51 -17.29 -15.08
CA GLU A 283 20.59 -17.47 -16.05
C GLU A 283 21.84 -18.06 -15.40
N THR A 284 22.22 -17.55 -14.23
CA THR A 284 23.40 -17.97 -13.50
C THR A 284 23.07 -18.99 -12.40
N LEU A 285 24.05 -19.78 -11.96
CA LEU A 285 23.90 -20.70 -10.81
C LEU A 285 23.46 -19.96 -9.56
N LYS A 286 23.97 -18.75 -9.32
CA LYS A 286 23.58 -17.91 -8.18
C LYS A 286 22.09 -17.54 -8.23
N GLN A 287 21.57 -17.19 -9.41
CA GLN A 287 20.14 -16.89 -9.59
C GLN A 287 19.28 -18.13 -9.40
N LYS A 288 19.73 -19.29 -9.94
CA LYS A 288 19.04 -20.59 -9.77
C LYS A 288 18.91 -20.98 -8.29
N LEU A 289 19.94 -20.75 -7.48
CA LEU A 289 19.91 -21.00 -6.03
C LEU A 289 19.08 -19.97 -5.25
N LYS A 290 18.90 -18.77 -5.79
CA LYS A 290 18.15 -17.67 -5.14
C LYS A 290 16.69 -17.57 -5.56
N ILE A 291 16.21 -18.44 -6.46
CA ILE A 291 14.81 -18.37 -6.91
C ILE A 291 13.84 -18.78 -5.80
N SER A 292 12.78 -18.00 -5.59
CA SER A 292 11.69 -18.36 -4.70
C SER A 292 10.71 -19.35 -5.32
N SER A 293 9.89 -19.99 -4.51
CA SER A 293 8.79 -20.86 -4.98
C SER A 293 7.86 -20.12 -5.94
N TYR A 294 7.51 -18.87 -5.62
CA TYR A 294 6.68 -18.04 -6.49
C TYR A 294 7.39 -17.67 -7.79
N GLY A 295 8.64 -17.22 -7.74
CA GLY A 295 9.44 -16.93 -8.94
C GLY A 295 9.59 -18.13 -9.87
N LYS A 296 9.77 -19.34 -9.30
CA LYS A 296 9.78 -20.58 -10.07
C LYS A 296 8.45 -20.85 -10.77
N TYR A 297 7.33 -20.61 -10.07
CA TYR A 297 5.99 -20.77 -10.64
C TYR A 297 5.73 -19.78 -11.79
N LEU A 298 6.08 -18.50 -11.63
CA LEU A 298 5.97 -17.52 -12.71
C LEU A 298 6.75 -17.95 -13.97
N ARG A 299 7.96 -18.48 -13.80
CA ARG A 299 8.74 -19.04 -14.93
C ARG A 299 8.06 -20.23 -15.59
N GLU A 300 7.46 -21.11 -14.78
CA GLU A 300 6.69 -22.25 -15.30
C GLU A 300 5.53 -21.75 -16.17
N LEU A 301 4.80 -20.71 -15.73
CA LEU A 301 3.72 -20.09 -16.51
C LEU A 301 4.20 -19.42 -17.79
N VAL A 302 5.28 -18.64 -17.73
CA VAL A 302 5.87 -17.99 -18.93
C VAL A 302 6.21 -19.03 -19.98
N ARG A 303 6.86 -20.13 -19.60
CA ARG A 303 7.20 -21.23 -20.54
C ARG A 303 5.97 -21.98 -21.04
N GLN A 304 5.04 -22.30 -20.15
CA GLN A 304 3.83 -23.05 -20.50
C GLN A 304 2.99 -22.32 -21.54
N HIS A 305 2.99 -20.99 -21.50
CA HIS A 305 2.18 -20.14 -22.37
C HIS A 305 3.00 -19.45 -23.47
N CYS A 306 4.30 -19.79 -23.63
CA CYS A 306 5.20 -19.20 -24.64
C CYS A 306 5.24 -17.66 -24.57
N LEU A 307 5.45 -17.10 -23.37
CA LEU A 307 5.41 -15.66 -23.10
C LEU A 307 6.81 -15.03 -22.92
N GLU A 308 7.89 -15.72 -23.30
CA GLU A 308 9.28 -15.28 -23.09
C GLU A 308 9.57 -13.90 -23.71
N ASP A 309 9.00 -13.61 -24.87
CA ASP A 309 9.13 -12.33 -25.59
C ASP A 309 8.02 -11.32 -25.25
N LYS A 310 7.05 -11.70 -24.42
CA LYS A 310 5.89 -10.89 -24.04
C LYS A 310 6.02 -10.28 -22.65
N VAL A 311 6.89 -10.77 -21.77
CA VAL A 311 7.05 -10.32 -20.40
C VAL A 311 8.41 -9.65 -20.21
N ILE A 312 8.40 -8.34 -19.96
CA ILE A 312 9.59 -7.53 -19.77
C ILE A 312 9.71 -7.16 -18.27
N TYR A 313 10.73 -7.70 -17.61
CA TYR A 313 11.04 -7.36 -16.23
C TYR A 313 11.96 -6.13 -16.17
N LEU A 314 11.47 -5.04 -15.60
CA LEU A 314 12.17 -3.75 -15.57
C LEU A 314 13.14 -3.61 -14.38
N GLY A 315 13.03 -4.49 -13.39
CA GLY A 315 13.78 -4.31 -12.14
C GLY A 315 13.14 -3.24 -11.24
N ARG A 316 13.91 -2.79 -10.25
CA ARG A 316 13.48 -1.69 -9.37
C ARG A 316 13.62 -0.37 -10.09
N LEU A 317 12.54 0.38 -10.17
CA LEU A 317 12.48 1.70 -10.79
C LEU A 317 12.51 2.80 -9.72
N SER A 318 13.20 3.89 -9.99
CA SER A 318 13.06 5.15 -9.27
C SER A 318 11.69 5.79 -9.49
N GLY A 319 11.33 6.82 -8.73
CA GLY A 319 10.07 7.54 -8.94
C GLY A 319 9.94 8.14 -10.35
N ALA A 320 11.04 8.68 -10.89
CA ALA A 320 11.08 9.23 -12.25
C ALA A 320 10.92 8.13 -13.32
N GLU A 321 11.64 7.01 -13.19
CA GLU A 321 11.53 5.87 -14.09
C GLU A 321 10.13 5.22 -14.04
N MET A 322 9.52 5.16 -12.84
CA MET A 322 8.13 4.72 -12.68
C MET A 322 7.19 5.60 -13.49
N LYS A 323 7.29 6.92 -13.34
CA LYS A 323 6.47 7.89 -14.08
C LYS A 323 6.68 7.74 -15.60
N GLU A 324 7.93 7.61 -16.05
CA GLU A 324 8.23 7.39 -17.47
C GLU A 324 7.58 6.09 -17.99
N GLN A 325 7.60 5.02 -17.19
CA GLN A 325 6.98 3.75 -17.59
C GLN A 325 5.45 3.85 -17.65
N TYR A 326 4.80 4.58 -16.72
CA TYR A 326 3.37 4.86 -16.84
C TYR A 326 3.05 5.57 -18.16
N LEU A 327 3.80 6.63 -18.50
CA LEU A 327 3.56 7.43 -19.69
C LEU A 327 3.81 6.66 -21.00
N ARG A 328 4.67 5.65 -20.99
CA ARG A 328 4.97 4.80 -22.14
C ARG A 328 4.01 3.62 -22.31
N SER A 329 3.23 3.31 -21.31
CA SER A 329 2.31 2.16 -21.35
C SER A 329 0.91 2.56 -21.77
N SER A 330 0.22 1.66 -22.48
CA SER A 330 -1.17 1.90 -22.90
C SER A 330 -2.19 1.57 -21.81
N LEU A 331 -1.81 0.81 -20.78
CA LEU A 331 -2.70 0.38 -19.72
C LEU A 331 -1.94 0.18 -18.41
N PHE A 332 -2.45 0.74 -17.32
CA PHE A 332 -2.05 0.34 -15.97
C PHE A 332 -2.98 -0.74 -15.44
N LEU A 333 -2.41 -1.81 -14.91
CA LEU A 333 -3.16 -2.93 -14.35
C LEU A 333 -2.78 -3.15 -12.88
N CYS A 334 -3.80 -3.18 -12.00
CA CYS A 334 -3.68 -3.51 -10.59
C CYS A 334 -4.40 -4.83 -10.27
N PRO A 335 -3.79 -6.01 -10.54
CA PRO A 335 -4.45 -7.31 -10.42
C PRO A 335 -4.28 -7.93 -9.03
N SER A 336 -4.13 -7.13 -8.01
CA SER A 336 -3.82 -7.59 -6.65
C SER A 336 -4.92 -8.46 -6.06
N ALA A 337 -4.55 -9.44 -5.23
CA ALA A 337 -5.50 -10.26 -4.48
C ALA A 337 -6.12 -9.51 -3.29
N VAL A 338 -5.44 -8.49 -2.79
CA VAL A 338 -5.91 -7.56 -1.75
C VAL A 338 -5.14 -6.25 -1.83
N GLU A 339 -5.84 -5.14 -1.66
CA GLU A 339 -5.29 -3.79 -1.49
C GLU A 339 -6.18 -3.00 -0.54
N ASN A 340 -5.60 -2.00 0.13
CA ASN A 340 -6.40 -0.98 0.81
C ASN A 340 -6.66 0.18 -0.15
N SER A 341 -5.64 0.99 -0.39
CA SER A 341 -5.69 2.14 -1.30
C SER A 341 -4.32 2.23 -2.01
N PRO A 342 -4.15 1.49 -3.13
CA PRO A 342 -2.85 1.38 -3.79
C PRO A 342 -2.44 2.71 -4.45
N ASN A 343 -1.35 3.30 -3.95
CA ASN A 343 -0.82 4.56 -4.47
C ASN A 343 -0.48 4.49 -5.97
N SER A 344 -0.04 3.32 -6.44
CA SER A 344 0.24 3.10 -7.86
C SER A 344 -0.98 3.26 -8.76
N LEU A 345 -2.18 2.87 -8.29
CA LEU A 345 -3.43 3.13 -9.01
C LEU A 345 -3.76 4.63 -8.98
N GLY A 346 -3.62 5.29 -7.82
CA GLY A 346 -3.80 6.73 -7.70
C GLY A 346 -2.83 7.53 -8.59
N GLU A 347 -1.57 7.10 -8.71
CA GLU A 347 -0.57 7.69 -9.60
C GLU A 347 -0.97 7.54 -11.09
N ALA A 348 -1.43 6.35 -11.50
CA ALA A 348 -1.92 6.11 -12.85
C ALA A 348 -3.16 6.99 -13.18
N MET A 349 -4.10 7.07 -12.24
CA MET A 349 -5.28 7.94 -12.36
C MET A 349 -4.90 9.43 -12.45
N LEU A 350 -3.93 9.90 -11.64
CA LEU A 350 -3.43 11.28 -11.71
C LEU A 350 -2.84 11.62 -13.08
N LEU A 351 -2.13 10.69 -13.68
CA LEU A 351 -1.61 10.85 -15.04
C LEU A 351 -2.73 10.80 -16.10
N GLY A 352 -3.91 10.31 -15.76
CA GLY A 352 -5.02 10.16 -16.69
C GLY A 352 -4.78 9.06 -17.72
N MET A 353 -4.10 7.97 -17.35
CA MET A 353 -3.93 6.82 -18.21
C MET A 353 -5.05 5.78 -18.01
N PRO A 354 -5.30 4.89 -18.97
CA PRO A 354 -6.26 3.81 -18.83
C PRO A 354 -5.91 2.91 -17.66
N CYS A 355 -6.89 2.61 -16.79
CA CYS A 355 -6.72 1.82 -15.59
C CYS A 355 -7.69 0.65 -15.54
N ILE A 356 -7.18 -0.53 -15.19
CA ILE A 356 -7.95 -1.71 -14.81
C ILE A 356 -7.48 -2.16 -13.42
N ALA A 357 -8.40 -2.46 -12.52
CA ALA A 357 -8.06 -2.94 -11.19
C ALA A 357 -8.95 -4.12 -10.77
N ALA A 358 -8.46 -4.93 -9.85
CA ALA A 358 -9.26 -5.98 -9.23
C ALA A 358 -10.27 -5.37 -8.24
N ASN A 359 -11.50 -5.85 -8.25
CA ASN A 359 -12.54 -5.50 -7.28
C ASN A 359 -12.26 -6.20 -5.94
N VAL A 360 -11.28 -5.69 -5.18
CA VAL A 360 -10.83 -6.28 -3.90
C VAL A 360 -10.55 -5.21 -2.85
N GLY A 361 -10.80 -5.55 -1.59
CA GLY A 361 -10.43 -4.69 -0.45
C GLY A 361 -11.02 -3.29 -0.52
N GLY A 362 -10.16 -2.29 -0.46
CA GLY A 362 -10.53 -0.88 -0.48
C GLY A 362 -10.52 -0.23 -1.88
N ILE A 363 -10.12 -0.94 -2.93
CA ILE A 363 -10.07 -0.38 -4.30
C ILE A 363 -11.39 0.26 -4.72
N PRO A 364 -12.59 -0.33 -4.50
CA PRO A 364 -13.86 0.29 -4.88
C PRO A 364 -14.18 1.61 -4.16
N SER A 365 -13.43 1.96 -3.11
CA SER A 365 -13.58 3.26 -2.44
C SER A 365 -12.80 4.40 -3.09
N MET A 366 -11.88 4.08 -4.00
CA MET A 366 -11.03 5.07 -4.67
C MET A 366 -11.10 5.02 -6.20
N PHE A 367 -11.80 4.03 -6.74
CA PHE A 367 -11.90 3.79 -8.18
C PHE A 367 -13.30 3.26 -8.50
N THR A 368 -14.06 3.98 -9.31
CA THR A 368 -15.45 3.68 -9.67
C THR A 368 -15.49 2.90 -10.97
N ASP A 369 -16.08 1.70 -10.92
CA ASP A 369 -16.27 0.86 -12.11
C ASP A 369 -17.15 1.54 -13.14
N GLY A 370 -16.73 1.48 -14.41
CA GLY A 370 -17.46 2.09 -15.53
C GLY A 370 -17.39 3.62 -15.62
N GLU A 371 -16.71 4.29 -14.65
CA GLU A 371 -16.47 5.73 -14.64
C GLU A 371 -14.97 6.07 -14.75
N ASP A 372 -14.16 5.50 -13.86
CA ASP A 372 -12.70 5.72 -13.79
C ASP A 372 -11.92 4.69 -14.63
N GLY A 373 -12.57 3.63 -15.06
CA GLY A 373 -12.03 2.49 -15.78
C GLY A 373 -12.82 1.22 -15.49
N ILE A 374 -12.16 0.06 -15.50
CA ILE A 374 -12.82 -1.24 -15.33
C ILE A 374 -12.36 -1.90 -14.03
N LEU A 375 -13.31 -2.29 -13.17
CA LEU A 375 -13.08 -3.22 -12.08
C LEU A 375 -13.43 -4.64 -12.53
N PHE A 376 -12.46 -5.53 -12.56
CA PHE A 376 -12.74 -6.95 -12.80
C PHE A 376 -12.91 -7.71 -11.50
N GLU A 377 -13.79 -8.73 -11.49
CA GLU A 377 -13.98 -9.60 -10.34
C GLU A 377 -12.73 -10.44 -10.07
N GLY A 378 -11.97 -10.01 -9.05
CA GLY A 378 -10.73 -10.61 -8.58
C GLY A 378 -10.96 -11.72 -7.54
N HIS A 379 -9.98 -11.86 -6.63
CA HIS A 379 -10.06 -12.78 -5.51
C HIS A 379 -11.25 -12.48 -4.61
N GLN A 380 -12.11 -13.45 -4.36
CA GLN A 380 -13.20 -13.32 -3.41
C GLN A 380 -12.77 -13.89 -2.05
N ALA A 381 -12.71 -13.04 -1.03
CA ALA A 381 -12.49 -13.51 0.32
C ALA A 381 -13.61 -14.46 0.75
N VAL A 382 -13.23 -15.55 1.42
CA VAL A 382 -14.18 -16.59 1.91
C VAL A 382 -15.09 -16.07 3.03
N THR A 383 -14.95 -14.85 3.46
CA THR A 383 -15.74 -14.23 4.53
C THR A 383 -17.01 -13.59 3.94
N GLY A 384 -18.16 -13.95 4.51
CA GLY A 384 -19.51 -13.49 4.14
C GLY A 384 -19.78 -11.98 4.29
N GLU A 385 -18.86 -11.14 3.83
CA GLU A 385 -18.97 -9.70 3.81
C GLU A 385 -19.01 -9.21 2.36
N ARG A 386 -20.15 -9.40 1.70
CA ARG A 386 -20.50 -8.55 0.56
C ARG A 386 -20.83 -7.17 1.12
N LEU A 387 -20.01 -6.18 0.81
CA LEU A 387 -20.43 -4.79 0.92
C LEU A 387 -21.68 -4.62 0.07
N ALA A 388 -22.73 -4.07 0.67
CA ALA A 388 -24.05 -3.94 0.09
C ALA A 388 -24.01 -3.05 -1.17
N SER A 389 -23.83 -3.65 -2.33
CA SER A 389 -24.34 -3.14 -3.59
C SER A 389 -25.64 -3.89 -3.88
N GLY A 390 -26.76 -3.15 -3.92
CA GLY A 390 -28.10 -3.68 -3.88
C GLY A 390 -28.43 -4.73 -4.92
N ASN A 391 -28.72 -5.96 -4.44
CA ASN A 391 -29.78 -6.81 -4.93
C ASN A 391 -29.95 -8.01 -3.96
N ARG A 392 -30.92 -7.89 -3.08
CA ARG A 392 -31.17 -8.80 -1.94
C ARG A 392 -32.02 -10.04 -2.27
N GLN A 393 -32.29 -10.42 -3.50
CA GLN A 393 -33.33 -11.41 -3.81
C GLN A 393 -32.93 -12.71 -4.51
N GLN A 394 -31.66 -13.07 -4.66
CA GLN A 394 -31.29 -14.35 -5.32
C GLN A 394 -30.32 -15.28 -4.58
N GLU A 395 -30.08 -15.15 -3.27
CA GLU A 395 -28.97 -15.84 -2.60
C GLU A 395 -29.27 -16.80 -1.44
N GLU A 396 -30.48 -17.31 -1.27
CA GLU A 396 -30.74 -18.33 -0.22
C GLU A 396 -30.47 -19.80 -0.63
N GLY A 397 -29.88 -20.04 -1.80
CA GLY A 397 -29.75 -21.41 -2.37
C GLY A 397 -28.33 -22.02 -2.47
N ILE A 398 -27.20 -21.30 -2.17
CA ILE A 398 -25.86 -21.80 -2.49
C ILE A 398 -24.88 -21.79 -1.30
N SER A 399 -25.33 -21.98 -0.08
CA SER A 399 -24.42 -21.92 1.09
C SER A 399 -24.08 -23.27 1.74
N ALA A 400 -24.17 -24.38 1.06
CA ALA A 400 -23.73 -25.66 1.64
C ALA A 400 -22.97 -26.50 0.60
N GLY A 401 -21.64 -26.61 0.75
CA GLY A 401 -20.89 -27.78 0.30
C GLY A 401 -20.15 -27.73 -1.02
N LEU A 402 -19.39 -26.69 -1.34
CA LEU A 402 -18.33 -26.79 -2.35
C LEU A 402 -17.00 -26.29 -1.75
N ALA A 403 -16.11 -27.22 -1.42
CA ALA A 403 -14.69 -26.93 -1.35
C ALA A 403 -14.32 -26.29 -2.71
N ARG A 404 -14.19 -24.94 -2.78
CA ARG A 404 -13.87 -24.22 -4.02
C ARG A 404 -12.63 -24.84 -4.63
N ASN A 405 -12.74 -25.35 -5.85
CA ASN A 405 -11.61 -25.81 -6.63
C ASN A 405 -10.73 -24.59 -6.95
N LYS A 406 -9.58 -24.45 -6.27
CA LYS A 406 -8.66 -23.31 -6.45
C LYS A 406 -8.23 -23.13 -7.91
N ASP A 407 -8.14 -24.22 -8.67
CA ASP A 407 -7.77 -24.15 -10.11
C ASP A 407 -8.92 -23.51 -10.93
N GLY A 408 -10.17 -23.75 -10.58
CA GLY A 408 -11.33 -23.09 -11.19
C GLY A 408 -11.42 -21.60 -10.83
N GLU A 409 -11.10 -21.22 -9.59
CA GLU A 409 -11.09 -19.82 -9.17
C GLU A 409 -9.96 -19.03 -9.87
N LEU A 410 -8.78 -19.60 -9.96
CA LEU A 410 -7.64 -19.01 -10.67
C LEU A 410 -7.95 -18.79 -12.16
N ALA A 411 -8.60 -19.76 -12.81
CA ALA A 411 -9.02 -19.64 -14.21
C ALA A 411 -10.12 -18.57 -14.39
N ARG A 412 -11.07 -18.47 -13.45
CA ARG A 412 -12.12 -17.45 -13.45
C ARG A 412 -11.53 -16.04 -13.38
N ILE A 413 -10.63 -15.80 -12.43
CA ILE A 413 -9.96 -14.50 -12.26
C ILE A 413 -9.18 -14.12 -13.52
N ALA A 414 -8.40 -15.05 -14.07
CA ALA A 414 -7.64 -14.82 -15.30
C ALA A 414 -8.55 -14.49 -16.50
N ASN A 415 -9.69 -15.17 -16.63
CA ASN A 415 -10.67 -14.87 -17.67
C ASN A 415 -11.29 -13.49 -17.51
N ASN A 416 -11.72 -13.12 -16.29
CA ASN A 416 -12.30 -11.81 -16.02
C ASN A 416 -11.31 -10.69 -16.32
N LEU A 417 -10.04 -10.86 -15.93
CA LEU A 417 -8.97 -9.93 -16.24
C LEU A 417 -8.75 -9.82 -17.76
N ALA A 418 -8.71 -10.94 -18.48
CA ALA A 418 -8.54 -10.94 -19.94
C ALA A 418 -9.69 -10.18 -20.62
N MET A 419 -10.93 -10.43 -20.21
CA MET A 419 -12.10 -9.74 -20.76
C MET A 419 -12.05 -8.24 -20.49
N ALA A 420 -11.65 -7.80 -19.30
CA ALA A 420 -11.51 -6.39 -18.98
C ALA A 420 -10.45 -5.70 -19.86
N VAL A 421 -9.29 -6.34 -20.10
CA VAL A 421 -8.25 -5.79 -20.99
C VAL A 421 -8.74 -5.71 -22.43
N ILE A 422 -9.41 -6.76 -22.91
CA ILE A 422 -9.98 -6.80 -24.25
C ILE A 422 -11.05 -5.71 -24.44
N GLU A 423 -11.94 -5.57 -23.45
CA GLU A 423 -12.97 -4.53 -23.46
C GLU A 423 -12.36 -3.12 -23.52
N MET A 424 -11.35 -2.84 -22.68
CA MET A 424 -10.68 -1.54 -22.66
C MET A 424 -10.10 -1.20 -24.02
N TRP A 425 -9.27 -2.06 -24.58
CA TRP A 425 -8.59 -1.79 -25.86
C TRP A 425 -9.51 -1.84 -27.10
N SER A 426 -10.68 -2.46 -26.99
CA SER A 426 -11.68 -2.51 -28.08
C SER A 426 -12.59 -1.29 -28.13
N ASN A 427 -12.53 -0.39 -27.13
CA ASN A 427 -13.43 0.75 -27.01
C ASN A 427 -12.67 2.06 -26.74
N PRO A 428 -11.93 2.60 -27.72
CA PRO A 428 -11.05 3.76 -27.53
C PRO A 428 -11.78 5.04 -27.09
N GLU A 429 -13.01 5.25 -27.47
CA GLU A 429 -13.78 6.43 -27.02
C GLU A 429 -14.15 6.35 -25.55
N LYS A 430 -14.53 5.17 -25.07
CA LYS A 430 -14.83 4.91 -23.67
C LYS A 430 -13.54 4.96 -22.81
N GLU A 431 -12.42 4.47 -23.36
CA GLU A 431 -11.10 4.59 -22.76
C GLU A 431 -10.74 6.05 -22.48
N LYS A 432 -10.91 6.94 -23.47
CA LYS A 432 -10.67 8.38 -23.30
C LYS A 432 -11.58 9.02 -22.25
N GLU A 433 -12.82 8.59 -22.16
CA GLU A 433 -13.74 9.04 -21.11
C GLU A 433 -13.24 8.61 -19.73
N TYR A 434 -12.89 7.36 -19.55
CA TYR A 434 -12.31 6.82 -18.32
C TYR A 434 -11.05 7.59 -17.88
N CYS A 435 -10.14 7.86 -18.79
CA CYS A 435 -8.92 8.62 -18.51
C CYS A 435 -9.22 10.01 -17.92
N ARG A 436 -10.19 10.75 -18.51
CA ARG A 436 -10.60 12.06 -18.00
C ARG A 436 -11.23 11.99 -16.62
N ASN A 437 -12.14 11.03 -16.41
CA ASN A 437 -12.87 10.85 -15.17
C ASN A 437 -11.92 10.41 -14.04
N ALA A 438 -11.08 9.41 -14.29
CA ALA A 438 -10.07 8.92 -13.34
C ALA A 438 -9.15 10.05 -12.88
N ARG A 439 -8.64 10.87 -13.80
CA ARG A 439 -7.81 12.02 -13.45
C ARG A 439 -8.58 13.03 -12.60
N ALA A 440 -9.79 13.39 -12.99
CA ALA A 440 -10.62 14.33 -12.23
C ALA A 440 -10.93 13.82 -10.81
N HIS A 441 -11.19 12.51 -10.67
CA HIS A 441 -11.41 11.85 -9.39
C HIS A 441 -10.12 11.87 -8.55
N ALA A 442 -9.00 11.44 -9.09
CA ALA A 442 -7.72 11.40 -8.39
C ALA A 442 -7.24 12.78 -7.95
N MET A 443 -7.42 13.82 -8.77
CA MET A 443 -7.10 15.20 -8.42
C MET A 443 -7.88 15.70 -7.20
N LYS A 444 -9.12 15.25 -6.99
CA LYS A 444 -9.92 15.56 -5.79
C LYS A 444 -9.47 14.75 -4.58
N THR A 445 -9.24 13.45 -4.77
CA THR A 445 -8.87 12.52 -3.68
C THR A 445 -7.49 12.84 -3.12
N HIS A 446 -6.54 13.14 -4.00
CA HIS A 446 -5.14 13.37 -3.66
C HIS A 446 -4.75 14.85 -3.59
N ASP A 447 -5.72 15.78 -3.49
CA ASP A 447 -5.45 17.22 -3.33
C ASP A 447 -4.61 17.49 -2.08
N GLY A 448 -3.35 17.85 -2.30
CA GLY A 448 -2.38 18.01 -1.20
C GLY A 448 -2.74 19.16 -0.24
N ARG A 449 -3.45 20.22 -0.69
CA ARG A 449 -3.87 21.31 0.19
C ARG A 449 -5.03 20.87 1.06
N ARG A 450 -6.01 20.19 0.47
CA ARG A 450 -7.18 19.65 1.19
C ARG A 450 -6.76 18.58 2.19
N ASN A 451 -5.89 17.64 1.79
CA ASN A 451 -5.43 16.55 2.64
C ASN A 451 -4.59 17.06 3.82
N TYR A 452 -3.69 18.05 3.58
CA TYR A 452 -2.95 18.72 4.63
C TYR A 452 -3.89 19.40 5.62
N ARG A 453 -4.83 20.24 5.14
CA ARG A 453 -5.80 20.94 6.00
C ARG A 453 -6.57 19.94 6.87
N ARG A 454 -7.10 18.89 6.25
CA ARG A 454 -7.84 17.84 6.95
C ARG A 454 -7.01 17.16 8.03
N THR A 455 -5.74 16.88 7.75
CA THR A 455 -4.83 16.28 8.73
C THR A 455 -4.59 17.22 9.91
N MET A 456 -4.40 18.53 9.67
CA MET A 456 -4.20 19.51 10.74
C MET A 456 -5.47 19.71 11.57
N GLU A 457 -6.67 19.68 10.98
CA GLU A 457 -7.95 19.68 11.72
C GLU A 457 -8.05 18.47 12.67
N VAL A 458 -7.64 17.29 12.22
CA VAL A 458 -7.63 16.08 13.05
C VAL A 458 -6.62 16.20 14.18
N TYR A 459 -5.44 16.77 13.92
CA TYR A 459 -4.44 17.00 14.96
C TYR A 459 -4.92 18.00 16.01
N ALA A 460 -5.55 19.12 15.60
CA ALA A 460 -6.15 20.08 16.52
C ALA A 460 -7.25 19.44 17.40
N ALA A 461 -8.10 18.61 16.80
CA ALA A 461 -9.14 17.88 17.53
C ALA A 461 -8.59 16.84 18.53
N ILE A 462 -7.41 16.28 18.27
CA ILE A 462 -6.71 15.34 19.18
C ILE A 462 -5.99 16.12 20.30
N ALA A 463 -5.34 17.23 19.95
CA ALA A 463 -4.62 18.08 20.91
C ALA A 463 -5.54 18.85 21.88
N GLY A 464 -6.86 18.82 21.67
CA GLY A 464 -7.83 19.55 22.49
C GLY A 464 -7.96 21.04 22.14
N GLU A 465 -7.33 21.52 21.07
CA GLU A 465 -7.34 22.93 20.66
C GLU A 465 -8.66 23.37 19.98
N GLY A 466 -9.59 22.42 19.72
CA GLY A 466 -10.88 22.69 19.04
C GLY A 466 -12.10 22.88 19.92
N SER A 467 -11.97 22.84 21.26
CA SER A 467 -13.12 22.88 22.18
C SER A 467 -13.48 24.27 22.69
N GLU A 468 -12.67 25.30 22.45
CA GLU A 468 -12.94 26.67 22.99
C GLU A 468 -13.77 27.57 22.05
N GLU A 469 -13.84 27.30 20.74
CA GLU A 469 -14.61 28.18 19.82
C GLU A 469 -16.12 27.86 19.73
N HIS A 470 -16.61 26.76 20.32
CA HIS A 470 -18.05 26.42 20.28
C HIS A 470 -18.81 26.68 21.59
N GLY A 471 -18.15 27.25 22.61
CA GLY A 471 -18.74 27.58 23.93
C GLY A 471 -19.30 28.98 24.06
N ALA A 472 -19.02 29.92 23.16
CA ALA A 472 -19.36 31.34 23.32
C ALA A 472 -20.58 31.83 22.50
N GLY A 473 -21.47 30.94 22.09
CA GLY A 473 -22.60 31.27 21.20
C GLY A 473 -23.97 30.76 21.63
N ARG A 474 -24.25 30.64 22.96
CA ARG A 474 -25.61 30.37 23.43
C ARG A 474 -25.83 31.09 24.79
N GLU A 475 -25.93 32.39 24.72
CA GLU A 475 -26.65 33.24 25.72
C GLU A 475 -26.78 34.63 25.10
N ALA A 476 -27.89 34.87 24.39
CA ALA A 476 -28.65 36.12 24.34
C ALA A 476 -29.89 35.92 23.43
#